data_ec2df0715622d5c961b7687c53e4c5bf
#
_entry.id   ec2df0715622d5c961b7687c53e4c5bf
#
_cell.length_a   1.000
_cell.length_b   1.000
_cell.length_c   1.000
_cell.angle_alpha   90.00
_cell.angle_beta   90.00
_cell.angle_gamma   90.00
#
_symmetry.space_group_name_H-M   'P 1'
#
loop_
_entity.id
_entity.type
_entity.pdbx_description
1 polymer ?
#
loop_
_entity_poly.entity_id
_entity_poly.type
_entity_poly.pdbx_seq_one_letter_code
_entity_poly.pdbx_strand_id
1 'polypeptide(L)'
;IKKPIPESNYQTICLDLIEVPAISGEPCEGGTYLRTKHKIPYLMKIGSPMVYPLDYYQGDIAYVSRERMRYVGYNKYLKNIIYASIGPDNYLYFKSFNPQYLYLEKARMTGIFEDPQAASELQCPDESGNTVCDVLDREFPIENALIPPLIQLVVEELTKAEYDALTEDEKTDG
;
A
#
# COMPACT_ATOMS: atom_id res chain seq x y z
N ILE A 1 8.94 -21.19 -14.97
CA ILE A 1 7.60 -21.03 -14.39
C ILE A 1 7.78 -20.16 -13.15
N LYS A 2 7.26 -18.91 -13.19
CA LYS A 2 7.28 -18.04 -11.98
C LYS A 2 6.35 -18.68 -10.96
N LYS A 3 6.88 -19.00 -9.77
CA LYS A 3 6.03 -19.45 -8.66
C LYS A 3 5.05 -18.32 -8.29
N PRO A 4 3.79 -18.64 -7.99
CA PRO A 4 2.86 -17.64 -7.47
C PRO A 4 3.40 -17.09 -6.14
N ILE A 5 3.17 -15.83 -5.90
CA ILE A 5 3.54 -15.18 -4.63
C ILE A 5 2.60 -15.72 -3.55
N PRO A 6 3.10 -16.16 -2.39
CA PRO A 6 2.26 -16.61 -1.29
C PRO A 6 1.27 -15.52 -0.84
N GLU A 7 0.07 -15.93 -0.47
CA GLU A 7 -0.96 -15.00 0.03
C GLU A 7 -0.53 -14.30 1.32
N SER A 8 0.31 -14.95 2.14
CA SER A 8 0.88 -14.38 3.36
C SER A 8 1.70 -13.11 3.16
N ASN A 9 2.19 -12.87 1.93
CA ASN A 9 2.98 -11.66 1.61
C ASN A 9 2.10 -10.45 1.27
N TYR A 10 0.79 -10.65 1.12
CA TYR A 10 -0.13 -9.56 0.86
C TYR A 10 -0.65 -8.96 2.16
N GLN A 11 -0.61 -7.66 2.24
CA GLN A 11 -1.21 -6.90 3.34
C GLN A 11 -2.40 -6.09 2.82
N THR A 12 -3.38 -5.92 3.69
CA THR A 12 -4.58 -5.12 3.39
C THR A 12 -4.60 -3.89 4.27
N ILE A 13 -4.71 -2.73 3.64
CA ILE A 13 -4.80 -1.42 4.30
C ILE A 13 -6.15 -0.78 4.05
N CYS A 14 -6.65 -0.04 5.03
CA CYS A 14 -7.85 0.78 4.93
C CYS A 14 -7.47 2.25 4.69
N LEU A 15 -8.15 2.86 3.76
CA LEU A 15 -7.84 4.19 3.25
C LEU A 15 -9.07 5.08 3.37
N ASP A 16 -8.97 6.12 4.19
CA ASP A 16 -9.94 7.21 4.20
C ASP A 16 -9.73 8.08 2.97
N LEU A 17 -10.82 8.50 2.34
CA LEU A 17 -10.82 9.29 1.12
C LEU A 17 -11.26 10.72 1.41
N ILE A 18 -10.70 11.65 0.67
CA ILE A 18 -11.04 13.08 0.74
C ILE A 18 -11.18 13.67 -0.66
N GLU A 19 -12.09 14.60 -0.80
CA GLU A 19 -12.19 15.42 -2.00
C GLU A 19 -11.09 16.49 -2.02
N VAL A 20 -10.43 16.63 -3.16
CA VAL A 20 -9.43 17.67 -3.38
C VAL A 20 -9.70 18.39 -4.70
N PRO A 21 -9.48 19.70 -4.77
CA PRO A 21 -9.59 20.43 -6.02
C PRO A 21 -8.52 19.94 -7.00
N ALA A 22 -8.84 19.99 -8.30
CA ALA A 22 -7.87 19.72 -9.35
C ALA A 22 -6.68 20.70 -9.24
N ILE A 23 -5.48 20.14 -9.20
CA ILE A 23 -4.26 20.97 -9.18
C ILE A 23 -4.07 21.52 -10.60
N SER A 24 -3.95 22.84 -10.71
CA SER A 24 -3.68 23.52 -11.98
C SER A 24 -2.32 23.05 -12.53
N GLY A 25 -2.32 22.46 -13.72
CA GLY A 25 -1.12 21.92 -14.39
C GLY A 25 -1.12 20.41 -14.59
N GLU A 26 -1.95 19.65 -13.90
CA GLU A 26 -2.26 18.28 -14.30
C GLU A 26 -3.23 18.34 -15.50
N PRO A 27 -3.08 17.49 -16.53
CA PRO A 27 -3.93 17.49 -17.73
C PRO A 27 -5.31 16.87 -17.45
N CYS A 28 -5.88 17.21 -16.33
CA CYS A 28 -7.19 16.78 -15.92
C CYS A 28 -8.10 17.99 -15.98
N GLU A 29 -9.13 17.87 -16.80
CA GLU A 29 -10.22 18.83 -16.91
C GLU A 29 -10.66 19.28 -15.50
N GLY A 30 -10.83 20.58 -15.31
CA GLY A 30 -11.13 21.18 -14.03
C GLY A 30 -12.27 20.46 -13.31
N GLY A 31 -12.07 20.15 -12.06
CA GLY A 31 -13.03 19.41 -11.26
C GLY A 31 -12.46 19.05 -9.88
N THR A 32 -13.25 18.32 -9.13
CA THR A 32 -12.88 17.77 -7.84
C THR A 32 -12.42 16.32 -8.05
N TYR A 33 -11.33 15.95 -7.40
CA TYR A 33 -10.83 14.58 -7.37
C TYR A 33 -11.04 13.96 -6.00
N LEU A 34 -11.22 12.66 -5.99
CA LEU A 34 -11.16 11.88 -4.79
C LEU A 34 -9.74 11.28 -4.66
N ARG A 35 -9.12 11.44 -3.50
CA ARG A 35 -7.83 10.82 -3.19
C ARG A 35 -7.79 10.32 -1.75
N THR A 36 -6.79 9.51 -1.45
CA THR A 36 -6.54 9.09 -0.06
C THR A 36 -6.13 10.27 0.81
N LYS A 37 -6.55 10.24 2.06
CA LYS A 37 -6.19 11.24 3.09
C LYS A 37 -4.72 11.13 3.46
N HIS A 38 -4.21 9.91 3.59
CA HIS A 38 -2.82 9.61 3.92
C HIS A 38 -2.08 9.05 2.71
N LYS A 39 -0.77 9.22 2.70
CA LYS A 39 0.10 8.62 1.68
C LYS A 39 0.08 7.10 1.83
N ILE A 40 0.14 6.42 0.70
CA ILE A 40 0.25 4.95 0.68
C ILE A 40 1.74 4.58 0.82
N PRO A 41 2.07 3.58 1.64
CA PRO A 41 3.40 3.02 1.65
C PRO A 41 3.81 2.54 0.27
N TYR A 42 5.09 2.57 -0.05
CA TYR A 42 5.58 2.16 -1.37
C TYR A 42 5.18 0.71 -1.66
N LEU A 43 4.63 0.50 -2.85
CA LEU A 43 4.28 -0.83 -3.33
C LEU A 43 5.47 -1.46 -4.05
N MET A 44 5.72 -2.72 -3.74
CA MET A 44 6.61 -3.52 -4.55
C MET A 44 6.04 -3.68 -5.96
N LYS A 45 6.88 -3.59 -6.98
CA LYS A 45 6.48 -3.76 -8.40
C LYS A 45 6.17 -5.22 -8.76
N ILE A 46 5.71 -5.99 -7.79
CA ILE A 46 5.41 -7.42 -7.92
C ILE A 46 3.89 -7.56 -7.80
N GLY A 47 3.24 -7.80 -8.93
CA GLY A 47 1.78 -7.88 -8.99
C GLY A 47 1.10 -6.52 -9.12
N SER A 48 -0.19 -6.55 -9.42
CA SER A 48 -1.03 -5.35 -9.38
C SER A 48 -1.79 -5.33 -8.07
N PRO A 49 -1.83 -4.22 -7.35
CA PRO A 49 -2.64 -4.13 -6.14
C PRO A 49 -4.12 -4.25 -6.49
N MET A 50 -4.88 -4.78 -5.54
CA MET A 50 -6.33 -4.87 -5.63
C MET A 50 -6.93 -3.76 -4.78
N VAL A 51 -7.88 -3.02 -5.34
CA VAL A 51 -8.56 -1.92 -4.66
C VAL A 51 -10.05 -2.20 -4.65
N TYR A 52 -10.66 -2.12 -3.48
CA TYR A 52 -12.09 -2.39 -3.28
C TYR A 52 -12.74 -1.24 -2.52
N PRO A 53 -14.02 -0.91 -2.80
CA PRO A 53 -14.79 -0.01 -1.95
C PRO A 53 -15.05 -0.71 -0.61
N LEU A 54 -14.97 0.05 0.48
CA LEU A 54 -15.35 -0.46 1.81
C LEU A 54 -16.83 -0.21 2.09
N ASP A 55 -17.37 0.82 1.47
CA ASP A 55 -18.78 1.20 1.58
C ASP A 55 -19.63 0.38 0.61
N TYR A 56 -20.96 0.40 0.80
CA TYR A 56 -21.95 -0.26 -0.08
C TYR A 56 -22.04 0.35 -1.48
N TYR A 57 -20.97 0.95 -1.96
CA TYR A 57 -20.91 1.49 -3.31
C TYR A 57 -20.90 0.35 -4.33
N GLN A 58 -21.90 0.38 -5.22
CA GLN A 58 -21.99 -0.61 -6.31
C GLN A 58 -21.09 -0.18 -7.46
N GLY A 59 -19.82 -0.52 -7.40
CA GLY A 59 -18.91 -0.24 -8.50
C GLY A 59 -17.58 -0.96 -8.30
N ASP A 60 -17.01 -1.44 -9.41
CA ASP A 60 -15.69 -2.04 -9.41
C ASP A 60 -14.63 -0.95 -9.44
N ILE A 61 -13.59 -1.10 -8.61
CA ILE A 61 -12.42 -0.23 -8.64
C ILE A 61 -11.33 -0.92 -9.44
N ALA A 62 -10.99 -0.38 -10.60
CA ALA A 62 -9.95 -0.90 -11.45
C ALA A 62 -8.64 -0.15 -11.20
N TYR A 63 -7.63 -0.84 -10.67
CA TYR A 63 -6.30 -0.26 -10.56
C TYR A 63 -5.63 -0.18 -11.92
N VAL A 64 -5.13 1.00 -12.28
CA VAL A 64 -4.45 1.26 -13.55
C VAL A 64 -3.15 2.00 -13.31
N SER A 65 -2.21 1.88 -14.25
CA SER A 65 -0.98 2.68 -14.19
C SER A 65 -1.29 4.18 -14.39
N ARG A 66 -0.43 5.03 -13.87
CA ARG A 66 -0.57 6.49 -13.99
C ARG A 66 -0.71 6.96 -15.45
N GLU A 67 0.05 6.37 -16.35
CA GLU A 67 0.00 6.72 -17.79
C GLU A 67 -1.36 6.38 -18.40
N ARG A 68 -1.96 5.27 -17.95
CA ARG A 68 -3.28 4.84 -18.43
C ARG A 68 -4.42 5.68 -17.85
N MET A 69 -4.22 6.27 -16.65
CA MET A 69 -5.24 7.08 -15.98
C MET A 69 -5.75 8.25 -16.85
N ARG A 70 -4.91 8.74 -17.77
CA ARG A 70 -5.28 9.82 -18.72
C ARG A 70 -6.30 9.37 -19.77
N TYR A 71 -6.31 8.08 -20.11
CA TYR A 71 -7.11 7.53 -21.22
C TYR A 71 -8.32 6.74 -20.75
N VAL A 72 -8.49 6.54 -19.45
CA VAL A 72 -9.61 5.77 -18.92
C VAL A 72 -10.90 6.58 -18.91
N GLY A 73 -12.01 5.87 -19.08
CA GLY A 73 -13.34 6.45 -18.93
C GLY A 73 -13.96 6.98 -20.23
N TYR A 74 -13.25 7.04 -21.35
CA TYR A 74 -13.82 7.50 -22.63
C TYR A 74 -14.79 6.48 -23.28
N ASN A 75 -14.82 5.25 -22.78
CA ASN A 75 -15.74 4.23 -23.28
C ASN A 75 -17.09 4.35 -22.59
N LYS A 76 -18.16 4.58 -23.37
CA LYS A 76 -19.53 4.72 -22.88
C LYS A 76 -20.04 3.52 -22.07
N TYR A 77 -19.51 2.32 -22.31
CA TYR A 77 -19.90 1.09 -21.63
C TYR A 77 -19.21 0.94 -20.26
N LEU A 78 -18.17 1.68 -19.98
CA LEU A 78 -17.36 1.60 -18.78
C LEU A 78 -17.53 2.84 -17.86
N LYS A 79 -18.64 3.54 -18.02
CA LYS A 79 -18.91 4.80 -17.29
C LYS A 79 -18.99 4.61 -15.76
N ASN A 80 -19.41 3.43 -15.31
CA ASN A 80 -19.63 3.16 -13.89
C ASN A 80 -18.38 2.59 -13.21
N ILE A 81 -17.32 2.30 -13.97
CA ILE A 81 -16.07 1.81 -13.37
C ILE A 81 -15.35 2.99 -12.73
N ILE A 82 -14.91 2.79 -11.50
CA ILE A 82 -13.98 3.67 -10.80
C ILE A 82 -12.57 3.19 -11.10
N TYR A 83 -11.74 4.11 -11.55
CA TYR A 83 -10.33 3.84 -11.80
C TYR A 83 -9.49 4.42 -10.68
N ALA A 84 -8.52 3.66 -10.19
CA ALA A 84 -7.59 4.08 -9.17
C ALA A 84 -6.14 4.02 -9.69
N SER A 85 -5.33 4.99 -9.31
CA SER A 85 -3.91 5.05 -9.66
C SER A 85 -3.12 5.79 -8.59
N ILE A 86 -1.91 5.33 -8.32
CA ILE A 86 -1.00 6.02 -7.39
C ILE A 86 -0.31 7.17 -8.13
N GLY A 87 -0.39 8.35 -7.53
CA GLY A 87 0.31 9.55 -7.99
C GLY A 87 1.80 9.55 -7.63
N PRO A 88 2.58 10.52 -8.15
CA PRO A 88 4.00 10.67 -7.84
C PRO A 88 4.26 11.08 -6.39
N ASP A 89 3.23 11.57 -5.72
CA ASP A 89 3.19 12.00 -4.33
C ASP A 89 2.78 10.88 -3.36
N ASN A 90 2.62 9.65 -3.88
CA ASN A 90 2.19 8.44 -3.15
C ASN A 90 0.78 8.50 -2.57
N TYR A 91 -0.11 9.33 -3.12
CA TYR A 91 -1.53 9.23 -2.85
C TYR A 91 -2.22 8.37 -3.91
N LEU A 92 -3.26 7.64 -3.52
CA LEU A 92 -4.14 6.94 -4.46
C LEU A 92 -5.23 7.91 -4.91
N TYR A 93 -5.30 8.13 -6.20
CA TYR A 93 -6.27 8.99 -6.86
C TYR A 93 -7.34 8.15 -7.54
N PHE A 94 -8.57 8.63 -7.48
CA PHE A 94 -9.72 7.97 -8.06
C PHE A 94 -10.32 8.84 -9.17
N LYS A 95 -10.78 8.20 -10.23
CA LYS A 95 -11.45 8.85 -11.34
C LYS A 95 -12.59 7.98 -11.85
N SER A 96 -13.73 8.57 -12.09
CA SER A 96 -14.87 7.94 -12.76
C SER A 96 -15.65 8.98 -13.55
N PHE A 97 -16.37 8.54 -14.57
CA PHE A 97 -17.36 9.41 -15.27
C PHE A 97 -18.70 9.50 -14.55
N ASN A 98 -18.97 8.56 -13.64
CA ASN A 98 -20.15 8.63 -12.81
C ASN A 98 -19.80 9.46 -11.55
N PRO A 99 -20.42 10.65 -11.35
CA PRO A 99 -20.10 11.52 -10.21
C PRO A 99 -20.40 10.88 -8.84
N GLN A 100 -21.17 9.81 -8.80
CA GLN A 100 -21.44 9.07 -7.57
C GLN A 100 -20.18 8.52 -6.90
N TYR A 101 -19.05 8.38 -7.62
CA TYR A 101 -17.80 7.95 -7.01
C TYR A 101 -17.28 8.92 -5.94
N LEU A 102 -17.70 10.18 -5.97
CA LEU A 102 -17.34 11.19 -4.97
C LEU A 102 -17.92 10.90 -3.58
N TYR A 103 -18.98 10.08 -3.51
CA TYR A 103 -19.57 9.65 -2.23
C TYR A 103 -18.81 8.47 -1.59
N LEU A 104 -17.76 7.97 -2.22
CA LEU A 104 -16.91 6.93 -1.65
C LEU A 104 -16.07 7.53 -0.52
N GLU A 105 -16.31 7.12 0.72
CA GLU A 105 -15.60 7.62 1.90
C GLU A 105 -14.37 6.80 2.24
N LYS A 106 -14.42 5.49 1.96
CA LYS A 106 -13.36 4.54 2.32
C LYS A 106 -13.10 3.53 1.22
N ALA A 107 -11.85 3.16 1.09
CA ALA A 107 -11.41 2.08 0.21
C ALA A 107 -10.49 1.13 0.95
N ARG A 108 -10.46 -0.12 0.50
CA ARG A 108 -9.50 -1.14 0.95
C ARG A 108 -8.53 -1.43 -0.18
N MET A 109 -7.26 -1.50 0.14
CA MET A 109 -6.23 -1.84 -0.82
C MET A 109 -5.42 -3.02 -0.31
N THR A 110 -5.29 -4.04 -1.15
CA THR A 110 -4.47 -5.23 -0.88
C THR A 110 -3.28 -5.24 -1.84
N GLY A 111 -2.08 -5.36 -1.29
CA GLY A 111 -0.85 -5.34 -2.08
C GLY A 111 0.35 -5.81 -1.27
N ILE A 112 1.52 -5.82 -1.91
CA ILE A 112 2.80 -6.09 -1.26
C ILE A 112 3.50 -4.76 -1.09
N PHE A 113 3.77 -4.38 0.15
CA PHE A 113 4.41 -3.11 0.49
C PHE A 113 5.90 -3.31 0.77
N GLU A 114 6.72 -2.33 0.38
CA GLU A 114 8.17 -2.32 0.66
C GLU A 114 8.44 -2.20 2.16
N ASP A 115 7.58 -1.43 2.86
CA ASP A 115 7.62 -1.28 4.30
C ASP A 115 6.35 -1.88 4.92
N PRO A 116 6.40 -3.12 5.40
CA PRO A 116 5.28 -3.78 6.04
C PRO A 116 4.83 -3.11 7.34
N GLN A 117 5.73 -2.44 8.04
CA GLN A 117 5.43 -1.75 9.28
C GLN A 117 4.58 -0.51 9.01
N ALA A 118 4.99 0.34 8.05
CA ALA A 118 4.18 1.48 7.62
C ALA A 118 2.81 1.06 7.07
N ALA A 119 2.73 -0.08 6.37
CA ALA A 119 1.46 -0.64 5.92
C ALA A 119 0.57 -1.08 7.09
N SER A 120 1.15 -1.64 8.16
CA SER A 120 0.41 -2.07 9.34
C SER A 120 -0.20 -0.92 10.15
N GLU A 121 0.34 0.29 10.05
CA GLU A 121 -0.25 1.49 10.65
C GLU A 121 -1.60 1.88 10.01
N LEU A 122 -1.79 1.50 8.75
CA LEU A 122 -3.02 1.72 7.98
C LEU A 122 -3.90 0.46 7.92
N GLN A 123 -3.61 -0.54 8.74
CA GLN A 123 -4.37 -1.79 8.76
C GLN A 123 -5.84 -1.54 9.08
N CYS A 124 -6.70 -2.30 8.42
CA CYS A 124 -8.13 -2.25 8.69
C CYS A 124 -8.41 -2.69 10.14
N PRO A 125 -9.30 -2.02 10.87
CA PRO A 125 -9.77 -2.53 12.15
C PRO A 125 -10.38 -3.93 11.96
N ASP A 126 -10.27 -4.75 12.98
CA ASP A 126 -10.91 -6.06 13.02
C ASP A 126 -12.45 -5.93 13.07
N GLU A 127 -13.18 -7.06 13.03
CA GLU A 127 -14.64 -7.07 13.12
C GLU A 127 -15.17 -6.43 14.41
N SER A 128 -14.34 -6.34 15.44
CA SER A 128 -14.64 -5.68 16.72
C SER A 128 -14.29 -4.19 16.73
N GLY A 129 -13.77 -3.66 15.65
CA GLY A 129 -13.35 -2.25 15.53
C GLY A 129 -12.00 -1.93 16.17
N ASN A 130 -11.26 -2.95 16.62
CA ASN A 130 -9.95 -2.76 17.22
C ASN A 130 -8.86 -2.79 16.15
N THR A 131 -7.87 -1.93 16.31
CA THR A 131 -6.61 -2.00 15.55
C THR A 131 -5.51 -2.55 16.44
N VAL A 132 -4.61 -3.35 15.88
CA VAL A 132 -3.42 -3.80 16.60
C VAL A 132 -2.51 -2.61 16.81
N CYS A 133 -2.47 -2.10 18.04
CA CYS A 133 -1.70 -0.90 18.39
C CYS A 133 -0.23 -1.22 18.70
N ASP A 134 0.06 -2.41 19.23
CA ASP A 134 1.43 -2.82 19.52
C ASP A 134 2.13 -3.34 18.25
N VAL A 135 3.32 -2.79 17.98
CA VAL A 135 4.14 -3.18 16.84
C VAL A 135 4.59 -4.65 16.94
N LEU A 136 4.78 -5.14 18.16
CA LEU A 136 5.22 -6.52 18.42
C LEU A 136 4.13 -7.56 18.17
N ASP A 137 2.86 -7.16 18.26
CA ASP A 137 1.70 -8.04 18.01
C ASP A 137 1.27 -8.05 16.53
N ARG A 138 1.91 -7.24 15.68
CA ARG A 138 1.61 -7.18 14.26
C ARG A 138 2.26 -8.32 13.50
N GLU A 139 1.46 -8.99 12.68
CA GLU A 139 1.98 -10.04 11.80
C GLU A 139 2.89 -9.43 10.73
N PHE A 140 4.11 -9.93 10.65
CA PHE A 140 5.03 -9.58 9.57
C PHE A 140 4.77 -10.51 8.37
N PRO A 141 4.57 -9.96 7.15
CA PRO A 141 4.22 -10.74 5.98
C PRO A 141 5.45 -11.50 5.43
N ILE A 142 5.77 -12.62 6.05
CA ILE A 142 6.87 -13.49 5.64
C ILE A 142 6.40 -14.93 5.49
N GLU A 143 6.89 -15.62 4.48
CA GLU A 143 6.68 -17.06 4.33
C GLU A 143 7.43 -17.83 5.42
N ASN A 144 6.77 -18.76 6.11
CA ASN A 144 7.35 -19.55 7.19
C ASN A 144 8.66 -20.25 6.81
N ALA A 145 8.82 -20.64 5.54
CA ALA A 145 10.05 -21.26 5.03
C ALA A 145 11.27 -20.31 5.04
N LEU A 146 11.04 -19.00 5.07
CA LEU A 146 12.10 -17.98 5.09
C LEU A 146 12.53 -17.58 6.52
N ILE A 147 11.76 -17.97 7.54
CA ILE A 147 12.06 -17.62 8.93
C ILE A 147 13.40 -18.21 9.40
N PRO A 148 13.71 -19.52 9.22
CA PRO A 148 14.97 -20.07 9.67
C PRO A 148 16.21 -19.41 9.02
N PRO A 149 16.28 -19.22 7.68
CA PRO A 149 17.42 -18.54 7.08
C PRO A 149 17.53 -17.07 7.50
N LEU A 150 16.41 -16.37 7.75
CA LEU A 150 16.41 -15.00 8.25
C LEU A 150 17.02 -14.93 9.66
N ILE A 151 16.59 -15.82 10.56
CA ILE A 151 17.16 -15.92 11.93
C ILE A 151 18.66 -16.15 11.86
N GLN A 152 19.13 -17.04 10.99
CA GLN A 152 20.56 -17.32 10.84
C GLN A 152 21.32 -16.07 10.40
N LEU A 153 20.82 -15.33 9.40
CA LEU A 153 21.45 -14.08 8.95
C LEU A 153 21.52 -13.03 10.05
N VAL A 154 20.46 -12.88 10.83
CA VAL A 154 20.42 -11.91 11.95
C VAL A 154 21.43 -12.30 13.02
N VAL A 155 21.52 -13.58 13.38
CA VAL A 155 22.50 -14.06 14.37
C VAL A 155 23.94 -13.86 13.88
N GLU A 156 24.23 -14.16 12.61
CA GLU A 156 25.55 -13.93 12.00
C GLU A 156 25.93 -12.44 12.02
N GLU A 157 25.00 -11.54 11.71
CA GLU A 157 25.23 -10.09 11.70
C GLU A 157 25.47 -9.55 13.12
N LEU A 158 24.67 -9.99 14.10
CA LEU A 158 24.83 -9.59 15.50
C LEU A 158 26.14 -10.08 16.11
N THR A 159 26.52 -11.34 15.85
CA THR A 159 27.80 -11.89 16.35
C THR A 159 29.00 -11.18 15.72
N LYS A 160 28.90 -10.80 14.44
CA LYS A 160 29.95 -10.03 13.77
C LYS A 160 30.07 -8.62 14.37
N ALA A 161 28.95 -7.93 14.59
CA ALA A 161 28.94 -6.60 15.18
C ALA A 161 29.52 -6.60 16.60
N GLU A 162 29.23 -7.64 17.40
CA GLU A 162 29.77 -7.80 18.75
C GLU A 162 31.29 -8.07 18.71
N TYR A 163 31.77 -8.86 17.75
CA TYR A 163 33.20 -9.14 17.57
C TYR A 163 33.97 -7.90 17.12
N ASP A 164 33.41 -7.10 16.20
CA ASP A 164 34.02 -5.86 15.72
C ASP A 164 34.12 -4.80 16.85
N ALA A 165 33.10 -4.71 17.72
CA ALA A 165 33.10 -3.83 18.89
C ALA A 165 34.21 -4.21 19.91
N LEU A 166 34.39 -5.48 20.18
CA LEU A 166 35.45 -5.99 21.09
C LEU A 166 36.87 -5.74 20.56
N THR A 167 37.03 -5.76 19.21
CA THR A 167 38.35 -5.51 18.59
C THR A 167 38.70 -4.03 18.51
N GLU A 168 37.73 -3.12 18.57
CA GLU A 168 37.98 -1.68 18.66
C GLU A 168 38.41 -1.23 20.07
N ASP A 169 37.84 -1.83 21.12
CA ASP A 169 38.19 -1.51 22.51
C ASP A 169 39.64 -1.96 22.83
N GLU A 170 40.15 -3.06 22.28
CA GLU A 170 41.53 -3.47 22.44
C GLU A 170 42.57 -2.56 21.73
N LYS A 171 42.16 -1.77 20.72
CA LYS A 171 43.05 -0.83 20.02
C LYS A 171 43.16 0.54 20.69
N THR A 172 42.29 0.86 21.63
CA THR A 172 42.30 2.16 22.34
C THR A 172 43.11 2.17 23.63
N ASP A 173 43.54 1.00 24.14
CA ASP A 173 44.35 0.84 25.38
C ASP A 173 45.85 0.59 25.14
N GLY A 174 46.38 0.96 23.95
CA GLY A 174 47.78 0.80 23.59
C GLY A 174 48.53 2.13 23.41
#